data_6f79d98110eebbf0cf3baf87a73448bc
#
_entry.id   6f79d98110eebbf0cf3baf87a73448bc
#
_cell.length_a   1.000
_cell.length_b   1.000
_cell.length_c   1.000
_cell.angle_alpha   90.00
_cell.angle_beta   90.00
_cell.angle_gamma   90.00
#
_symmetry.space_group_name_H-M   'P 1'
#
loop_
_entity.id
_entity.type
_entity.pdbx_description
1 polymer ?
#
loop_
_entity_poly.entity_id
_entity_poly.type
_entity_poly.pdbx_seq_one_letter_code
_entity_poly.pdbx_strand_id
1 'polypeptide(L)'
;VNDTADKISRGALAKADLLDAQTIKAAAELIARVEGSELETLRVLFADQHGVLRGKTIVANAIASIFSSGIAVPSTLLLKDTSHRTVFPVWSSNPGVDGDAMAGAGDILMVPDPETFRVLPWSPHSAWILCDTCYKSGDPIPFSPRDMLKKAIARLDGQAIKMLVGLEVEFHVFDIVDPSLEHGQATMPGQPVRTRNLAQGYQFLTNERYGALENVMDDLRRNCQALGLPIRSMEVEMGPSQFEFTFDPADPLTHADNMMMLRAMVKEVCAKKGLHATFMCRPNIDNIAASGWHLHQSLVSATTGENLMMPLADGSLSDTAHGWIAGLLEHASESCLLTTPTVNGYKRYRPHQLAPDRIQWARDNRGAMIRALMTPGDTASRIENRVAETTANPYYFFTSQILSGLDGLERGLRAPEADETPYDSNAIALPESLLSAIQSFESSDFYRAALGDVFVDCLSRIRRAEWDRYHLTVSEWEQAEYFGLY
;
A
#
# COMPACT_ATOMS: atom_id res chain seq x y z
N VAL A 1 -17.12 -30.35 -8.41
CA VAL A 1 -16.59 -29.13 -9.08
C VAL A 1 -17.54 -28.68 -10.18
N ASN A 2 -17.92 -29.52 -11.15
CA ASN A 2 -18.78 -29.08 -12.27
C ASN A 2 -20.18 -28.63 -11.81
N ASP A 3 -20.83 -29.35 -10.89
CA ASP A 3 -22.13 -28.94 -10.31
C ASP A 3 -22.02 -27.64 -9.53
N THR A 4 -20.91 -27.44 -8.81
CA THR A 4 -20.61 -26.20 -8.06
C THR A 4 -20.38 -25.03 -9.02
N ALA A 5 -19.61 -25.20 -10.09
CA ALA A 5 -19.38 -24.19 -11.12
C ALA A 5 -20.70 -23.78 -11.79
N ASP A 6 -21.58 -24.76 -12.10
CA ASP A 6 -22.91 -24.49 -12.68
C ASP A 6 -23.83 -23.72 -11.71
N LYS A 7 -23.76 -23.97 -10.40
CA LYS A 7 -24.46 -23.17 -9.39
C LYS A 7 -23.95 -21.73 -9.30
N ILE A 8 -22.62 -21.53 -9.31
CA ILE A 8 -22.01 -20.19 -9.28
C ILE A 8 -22.39 -19.41 -10.54
N SER A 9 -22.34 -20.03 -11.73
CA SER A 9 -22.69 -19.38 -13.00
C SER A 9 -24.14 -18.87 -13.08
N ARG A 10 -25.03 -19.42 -12.27
CA ARG A 10 -26.42 -18.97 -12.12
C ARG A 10 -26.61 -17.96 -10.98
N GLY A 11 -25.54 -17.67 -10.22
CA GLY A 11 -25.56 -16.74 -9.10
C GLY A 11 -25.70 -15.27 -9.53
N ALA A 12 -25.91 -14.39 -8.56
CA ALA A 12 -26.09 -12.96 -8.79
C ALA A 12 -24.82 -12.30 -9.35
N LEU A 13 -23.63 -12.70 -8.85
CA LEU A 13 -22.35 -12.15 -9.32
C LEU A 13 -22.09 -12.47 -10.79
N ALA A 14 -22.30 -13.74 -11.20
CA ALA A 14 -22.11 -14.14 -12.59
C ALA A 14 -23.13 -13.48 -13.54
N LYS A 15 -24.39 -13.31 -13.10
CA LYS A 15 -25.43 -12.59 -13.87
C LYS A 15 -25.15 -11.10 -14.05
N ALA A 16 -24.36 -10.52 -13.15
CA ALA A 16 -23.91 -9.13 -13.20
C ALA A 16 -22.54 -8.98 -13.92
N ASP A 17 -22.06 -10.03 -14.59
CA ASP A 17 -20.75 -10.09 -15.27
C ASP A 17 -19.55 -9.75 -14.37
N LEU A 18 -19.67 -10.00 -13.04
CA LEU A 18 -18.62 -9.75 -12.07
C LEU A 18 -17.67 -10.95 -11.90
N LEU A 19 -18.01 -12.12 -12.45
CA LEU A 19 -17.18 -13.32 -12.46
C LEU A 19 -17.11 -13.86 -13.89
N ASP A 20 -15.88 -13.98 -14.41
CA ASP A 20 -15.65 -14.67 -15.68
C ASP A 20 -15.60 -16.20 -15.52
N ALA A 21 -15.53 -16.92 -16.64
CA ALA A 21 -15.52 -18.38 -16.64
C ALA A 21 -14.31 -18.98 -15.90
N GLN A 22 -13.14 -18.32 -15.94
CA GLN A 22 -11.93 -18.77 -15.25
C GLN A 22 -12.10 -18.60 -13.73
N THR A 23 -12.60 -17.47 -13.28
CA THR A 23 -12.89 -17.17 -11.87
C THR A 23 -13.95 -18.14 -11.31
N ILE A 24 -15.01 -18.43 -12.07
CA ILE A 24 -16.04 -19.42 -11.67
C ILE A 24 -15.42 -20.80 -11.47
N LYS A 25 -14.53 -21.23 -12.38
CA LYS A 25 -13.83 -22.51 -12.27
C LYS A 25 -12.93 -22.55 -11.03
N ALA A 26 -12.09 -21.53 -10.84
CA ALA A 26 -11.21 -21.41 -9.67
C ALA A 26 -11.99 -21.39 -8.35
N ALA A 27 -13.13 -20.69 -8.31
CA ALA A 27 -14.02 -20.66 -7.16
C ALA A 27 -14.60 -22.03 -6.84
N ALA A 28 -15.04 -22.80 -7.86
CA ALA A 28 -15.56 -24.15 -7.67
C ALA A 28 -14.52 -25.13 -7.15
N GLU A 29 -13.27 -25.03 -7.64
CA GLU A 29 -12.12 -25.81 -7.14
C GLU A 29 -11.79 -25.44 -5.70
N LEU A 30 -11.81 -24.14 -5.37
CA LEU A 30 -11.58 -23.64 -4.01
C LEU A 30 -12.66 -24.13 -3.03
N ILE A 31 -13.94 -24.07 -3.40
CA ILE A 31 -15.05 -24.56 -2.58
C ILE A 31 -14.84 -26.05 -2.26
N ALA A 32 -14.56 -26.88 -3.26
CA ALA A 32 -14.31 -28.30 -3.05
C ALA A 32 -13.12 -28.55 -2.10
N ARG A 33 -12.06 -27.75 -2.18
CA ARG A 33 -10.89 -27.84 -1.29
C ARG A 33 -11.26 -27.43 0.15
N VAL A 34 -12.05 -26.40 0.34
CA VAL A 34 -12.47 -25.93 1.68
C VAL A 34 -13.44 -26.91 2.32
N GLU A 35 -14.42 -27.44 1.57
CA GLU A 35 -15.36 -28.45 2.06
C GLU A 35 -14.67 -29.76 2.50
N GLY A 36 -13.52 -30.08 1.92
CA GLY A 36 -12.69 -31.23 2.29
C GLY A 36 -11.63 -30.96 3.36
N SER A 37 -11.60 -29.77 3.96
CA SER A 37 -10.58 -29.34 4.90
C SER A 37 -11.12 -29.24 6.35
N GLU A 38 -10.21 -28.95 7.29
CA GLU A 38 -10.52 -28.67 8.70
C GLU A 38 -10.71 -27.16 8.98
N LEU A 39 -10.91 -26.37 7.93
CA LEU A 39 -11.16 -24.93 8.09
C LEU A 39 -12.52 -24.67 8.74
N GLU A 40 -12.52 -23.84 9.75
CA GLU A 40 -13.74 -23.43 10.50
C GLU A 40 -14.26 -22.07 10.04
N THR A 41 -13.34 -21.14 9.71
CA THR A 41 -13.67 -19.76 9.37
C THR A 41 -12.95 -19.26 8.12
N LEU A 42 -13.62 -18.33 7.43
CA LEU A 42 -13.06 -17.59 6.29
C LEU A 42 -13.21 -16.09 6.52
N ARG A 43 -12.11 -15.37 6.54
CA ARG A 43 -12.09 -13.91 6.58
C ARG A 43 -12.20 -13.38 5.16
N VAL A 44 -13.31 -12.75 4.84
CA VAL A 44 -13.62 -12.15 3.54
C VAL A 44 -13.31 -10.66 3.63
N LEU A 45 -12.26 -10.21 2.96
CA LEU A 45 -11.59 -8.93 3.23
C LEU A 45 -11.45 -8.09 1.96
N PHE A 46 -11.45 -6.78 2.12
CA PHE A 46 -11.06 -5.81 1.09
C PHE A 46 -10.18 -4.72 1.71
N ALA A 47 -9.39 -4.04 0.88
CA ALA A 47 -8.61 -2.88 1.30
C ALA A 47 -9.47 -1.62 1.21
N ASP A 48 -9.53 -0.84 2.31
CA ASP A 48 -10.11 0.49 2.27
C ASP A 48 -9.11 1.52 1.67
N GLN A 49 -9.51 2.78 1.55
CA GLN A 49 -8.69 3.86 0.98
C GLN A 49 -7.42 4.18 1.77
N HIS A 50 -7.31 3.71 3.00
CA HIS A 50 -6.09 3.82 3.82
C HIS A 50 -5.15 2.62 3.67
N GLY A 51 -5.52 1.61 2.88
CA GLY A 51 -4.78 0.34 2.84
C GLY A 51 -4.93 -0.46 4.14
N VAL A 52 -6.10 -0.39 4.77
CA VAL A 52 -6.47 -1.21 5.93
C VAL A 52 -7.47 -2.27 5.49
N LEU A 53 -7.26 -3.52 5.90
CA LEU A 53 -8.18 -4.61 5.59
C LEU A 53 -9.46 -4.48 6.41
N ARG A 54 -10.60 -4.49 5.71
CA ARG A 54 -11.96 -4.48 6.24
C ARG A 54 -12.71 -5.70 5.75
N GLY A 55 -13.73 -6.13 6.44
CA GLY A 55 -14.56 -7.23 5.96
C GLY A 55 -15.31 -7.96 7.06
N LYS A 56 -15.73 -9.19 6.74
CA LYS A 56 -16.47 -10.08 7.62
C LYS A 56 -15.79 -11.44 7.73
N THR A 57 -15.89 -12.05 8.89
CA THR A 57 -15.54 -13.47 9.06
C THR A 57 -16.80 -14.31 8.99
N ILE A 58 -16.81 -15.30 8.13
CA ILE A 58 -17.92 -16.26 7.96
C ILE A 58 -17.48 -17.65 8.40
N VAL A 59 -18.42 -18.54 8.64
CA VAL A 59 -18.12 -19.98 8.80
C VAL A 59 -17.69 -20.58 7.46
N ALA A 60 -16.71 -21.48 7.47
CA ALA A 60 -16.09 -21.97 6.24
C ALA A 60 -17.09 -22.65 5.28
N ASN A 61 -18.10 -23.35 5.81
CA ASN A 61 -19.11 -24.01 5.00
C ASN A 61 -20.06 -23.05 4.27
N ALA A 62 -20.02 -21.73 4.56
CA ALA A 62 -20.76 -20.70 3.83
C ALA A 62 -20.02 -20.18 2.58
N ILE A 63 -18.83 -20.71 2.26
CA ILE A 63 -17.98 -20.22 1.16
C ILE A 63 -18.72 -20.21 -0.21
N ALA A 64 -19.56 -21.18 -0.48
CA ALA A 64 -20.31 -21.23 -1.75
C ALA A 64 -21.23 -20.02 -1.95
N SER A 65 -21.79 -19.48 -0.86
CA SER A 65 -22.70 -18.32 -0.93
C SER A 65 -22.00 -17.04 -1.35
N ILE A 66 -20.74 -16.84 -0.94
CA ILE A 66 -20.00 -15.61 -1.28
C ILE A 66 -19.63 -15.54 -2.76
N PHE A 67 -19.38 -16.68 -3.41
CA PHE A 67 -19.16 -16.74 -4.85
C PHE A 67 -20.44 -16.66 -5.67
N SER A 68 -21.58 -16.99 -5.09
CA SER A 68 -22.88 -16.84 -5.73
C SER A 68 -23.42 -15.41 -5.67
N SER A 69 -23.30 -14.75 -4.52
CA SER A 69 -24.01 -13.49 -4.22
C SER A 69 -23.13 -12.35 -3.73
N GLY A 70 -21.84 -12.59 -3.47
CA GLY A 70 -20.98 -11.64 -2.79
C GLY A 70 -21.32 -11.47 -1.30
N ILE A 71 -20.70 -10.50 -0.65
CA ILE A 71 -21.02 -10.09 0.73
C ILE A 71 -21.24 -8.59 0.78
N ALA A 72 -22.37 -8.17 1.31
CA ALA A 72 -22.70 -6.76 1.52
C ALA A 72 -22.01 -6.21 2.79
N VAL A 73 -21.47 -5.00 2.68
CA VAL A 73 -20.91 -4.21 3.79
C VAL A 73 -21.30 -2.74 3.64
N PRO A 74 -21.41 -1.97 4.75
CA PRO A 74 -21.74 -0.55 4.66
C PRO A 74 -20.73 0.25 3.81
N SER A 75 -21.23 1.06 2.89
CA SER A 75 -20.40 1.97 2.06
C SER A 75 -19.57 2.95 2.87
N THR A 76 -20.02 3.30 4.08
CA THR A 76 -19.30 4.18 4.99
C THR A 76 -17.90 3.69 5.37
N LEU A 77 -17.58 2.40 5.20
CA LEU A 77 -16.24 1.87 5.39
C LEU A 77 -15.22 2.51 4.43
N LEU A 78 -15.66 2.96 3.27
CA LEU A 78 -14.83 3.69 2.30
C LEU A 78 -14.82 5.21 2.51
N LEU A 79 -15.61 5.73 3.46
CA LEU A 79 -15.82 7.17 3.68
C LEU A 79 -15.30 7.66 5.05
N LYS A 80 -14.51 6.82 5.72
CA LYS A 80 -13.96 7.13 7.05
C LYS A 80 -12.55 7.69 6.96
N ASP A 81 -12.23 8.56 7.91
CA ASP A 81 -10.86 9.00 8.15
C ASP A 81 -10.06 7.94 8.96
N THR A 82 -8.79 8.22 9.23
CA THR A 82 -7.90 7.32 9.99
C THR A 82 -8.34 7.09 11.44
N SER A 83 -9.18 7.96 12.00
CA SER A 83 -9.77 7.79 13.33
C SER A 83 -11.16 7.11 13.31
N HIS A 84 -11.55 6.57 12.16
CA HIS A 84 -12.84 5.90 11.94
C HIS A 84 -14.06 6.82 12.00
N ARG A 85 -13.90 8.13 11.81
CA ARG A 85 -14.99 9.09 11.64
C ARG A 85 -15.46 9.12 10.20
N THR A 86 -16.78 9.12 9.97
CA THR A 86 -17.33 9.32 8.62
C THR A 86 -17.19 10.79 8.22
N VAL A 87 -16.45 11.07 7.16
CA VAL A 87 -16.09 12.42 6.72
C VAL A 87 -17.22 13.08 5.89
N PHE A 88 -18.07 12.25 5.29
CA PHE A 88 -19.12 12.70 4.39
C PHE A 88 -20.51 12.70 5.09
N PRO A 89 -21.40 13.66 4.76
CA PRO A 89 -22.75 13.74 5.35
C PRO A 89 -23.68 12.70 4.71
N VAL A 90 -23.41 11.40 4.91
CA VAL A 90 -24.11 10.28 4.28
C VAL A 90 -25.61 10.23 4.56
N TRP A 91 -26.09 10.90 5.60
CA TRP A 91 -27.50 11.00 5.95
C TRP A 91 -28.26 12.09 5.20
N SER A 92 -27.55 12.91 4.40
CA SER A 92 -28.18 13.89 3.51
C SER A 92 -28.58 13.24 2.17
N SER A 93 -29.45 13.91 1.42
CA SER A 93 -29.82 13.48 0.07
C SER A 93 -28.68 13.56 -0.94
N ASN A 94 -27.65 14.36 -0.65
CA ASN A 94 -26.42 14.44 -1.42
C ASN A 94 -25.23 14.36 -0.45
N PRO A 95 -24.59 13.20 -0.30
CA PRO A 95 -23.42 13.03 0.56
C PRO A 95 -22.16 13.71 0.03
N GLY A 96 -22.16 14.24 -1.19
CA GLY A 96 -21.00 14.90 -1.81
C GLY A 96 -19.88 13.95 -2.22
N VAL A 97 -20.23 12.70 -2.53
CA VAL A 97 -19.34 11.69 -3.10
C VAL A 97 -20.16 10.81 -4.04
N ASP A 98 -19.73 10.74 -5.30
CA ASP A 98 -20.35 9.96 -6.37
C ASP A 98 -21.90 10.11 -6.43
N GLY A 99 -22.35 11.36 -6.46
CA GLY A 99 -23.78 11.69 -6.44
C GLY A 99 -24.47 11.23 -5.17
N ASP A 100 -25.54 10.44 -5.30
CA ASP A 100 -26.32 9.86 -4.21
C ASP A 100 -26.01 8.37 -3.94
N ALA A 101 -25.07 7.78 -4.69
CA ALA A 101 -24.75 6.35 -4.63
C ALA A 101 -24.35 5.86 -3.23
N MET A 102 -23.80 6.75 -2.40
CA MET A 102 -23.39 6.46 -1.01
C MET A 102 -24.39 7.01 0.03
N ALA A 103 -25.55 7.55 -0.39
CA ALA A 103 -26.54 8.11 0.53
C ALA A 103 -27.14 7.04 1.44
N GLY A 104 -27.53 7.46 2.68
CA GLY A 104 -28.14 6.58 3.66
C GLY A 104 -27.24 5.48 4.21
N ALA A 105 -25.92 5.59 4.02
CA ALA A 105 -24.96 4.56 4.40
C ALA A 105 -25.31 3.17 3.82
N GLY A 106 -25.85 3.15 2.61
CA GLY A 106 -26.24 1.91 1.91
C GLY A 106 -25.09 0.93 1.77
N ASP A 107 -25.40 -0.33 1.46
CA ASP A 107 -24.36 -1.35 1.29
C ASP A 107 -23.68 -1.27 -0.07
N ILE A 108 -22.39 -1.58 -0.06
CA ILE A 108 -21.61 -2.00 -1.22
C ILE A 108 -21.42 -3.51 -1.21
N LEU A 109 -20.92 -4.07 -2.30
CA LEU A 109 -20.74 -5.49 -2.48
C LEU A 109 -19.25 -5.84 -2.53
N MET A 110 -18.83 -6.83 -1.75
CA MET A 110 -17.52 -7.47 -1.85
C MET A 110 -17.61 -8.67 -2.79
N VAL A 111 -16.75 -8.70 -3.81
CA VAL A 111 -16.64 -9.76 -4.82
C VAL A 111 -15.32 -10.51 -4.57
N PRO A 112 -15.36 -11.76 -4.09
CA PRO A 112 -14.16 -12.47 -3.70
C PRO A 112 -13.34 -12.93 -4.91
N ASP A 113 -12.01 -12.80 -4.80
CA ASP A 113 -11.04 -13.28 -5.77
C ASP A 113 -10.44 -14.61 -5.27
N PRO A 114 -10.77 -15.77 -5.88
CA PRO A 114 -10.33 -17.08 -5.41
C PRO A 114 -8.80 -17.27 -5.43
N GLU A 115 -8.07 -16.55 -6.29
CA GLU A 115 -6.62 -16.65 -6.39
C GLU A 115 -5.90 -16.07 -5.15
N THR A 116 -6.57 -15.21 -4.40
CA THR A 116 -6.03 -14.58 -3.19
C THR A 116 -6.23 -15.41 -1.92
N PHE A 117 -6.89 -16.54 -2.03
CA PHE A 117 -7.15 -17.40 -0.86
C PHE A 117 -5.86 -17.92 -0.23
N ARG A 118 -5.72 -17.75 1.10
CA ARG A 118 -4.59 -18.27 1.89
C ARG A 118 -5.10 -18.80 3.23
N VAL A 119 -4.63 -19.98 3.62
CA VAL A 119 -4.77 -20.48 5.01
C VAL A 119 -3.78 -19.71 5.88
N LEU A 120 -4.20 -19.31 7.08
CA LEU A 120 -3.39 -18.50 7.97
C LEU A 120 -2.43 -19.39 8.80
N PRO A 121 -1.11 -19.34 8.59
CA PRO A 121 -0.18 -20.21 9.31
C PRO A 121 -0.23 -20.05 10.83
N TRP A 122 -0.52 -18.84 11.31
CA TRP A 122 -0.67 -18.53 12.75
C TRP A 122 -2.08 -18.79 13.30
N SER A 123 -3.01 -19.22 12.46
CA SER A 123 -4.40 -19.53 12.80
C SER A 123 -4.97 -20.58 11.82
N PRO A 124 -4.46 -21.85 11.84
CA PRO A 124 -4.64 -22.81 10.78
C PRO A 124 -6.09 -23.29 10.57
N HIS A 125 -6.98 -23.02 11.53
CA HIS A 125 -8.44 -23.23 11.38
C HIS A 125 -9.12 -22.11 10.59
N SER A 126 -8.39 -21.08 10.19
CA SER A 126 -8.88 -19.89 9.51
C SER A 126 -8.14 -19.64 8.22
N ALA A 127 -8.84 -19.12 7.23
CA ALA A 127 -8.27 -18.62 5.99
C ALA A 127 -8.75 -17.20 5.72
N TRP A 128 -8.15 -16.53 4.75
CA TRP A 128 -8.68 -15.28 4.21
C TRP A 128 -8.78 -15.30 2.69
N ILE A 129 -9.57 -14.39 2.16
CA ILE A 129 -9.72 -14.12 0.74
C ILE A 129 -9.90 -12.62 0.55
N LEU A 130 -9.20 -12.05 -0.43
CA LEU A 130 -9.36 -10.65 -0.79
C LEU A 130 -10.48 -10.47 -1.81
N CYS A 131 -11.14 -9.32 -1.75
CA CYS A 131 -12.26 -8.97 -2.59
C CYS A 131 -12.02 -7.66 -3.33
N ASP A 132 -12.56 -7.57 -4.52
CA ASP A 132 -12.88 -6.30 -5.14
C ASP A 132 -14.17 -5.72 -4.52
N THR A 133 -14.41 -4.42 -4.69
CA THR A 133 -15.63 -3.77 -4.20
C THR A 133 -16.36 -3.05 -5.32
N CYS A 134 -17.68 -3.19 -5.36
CA CYS A 134 -18.54 -2.51 -6.31
C CYS A 134 -19.87 -2.09 -5.65
N TYR A 135 -20.66 -1.27 -6.33
CA TYR A 135 -22.03 -1.01 -5.92
C TYR A 135 -22.88 -2.27 -6.04
N LYS A 136 -24.04 -2.31 -5.35
CA LYS A 136 -24.98 -3.44 -5.47
C LYS A 136 -25.53 -3.65 -6.89
N SER A 137 -25.49 -2.62 -7.72
CA SER A 137 -25.82 -2.71 -9.15
C SER A 137 -24.79 -3.50 -9.96
N GLY A 138 -23.57 -3.72 -9.42
CA GLY A 138 -22.41 -4.23 -10.14
C GLY A 138 -21.51 -3.13 -10.71
N ASP A 139 -21.93 -1.87 -10.66
CA ASP A 139 -21.12 -0.77 -11.15
C ASP A 139 -19.86 -0.57 -10.29
N PRO A 140 -18.72 -0.21 -10.89
CA PRO A 140 -17.48 0.02 -10.17
C PRO A 140 -17.57 1.24 -9.27
N ILE A 141 -16.96 1.16 -8.08
CA ILE A 141 -16.77 2.31 -7.20
C ILE A 141 -15.53 3.08 -7.70
N PRO A 142 -15.64 4.40 -8.03
CA PRO A 142 -14.56 5.14 -8.65
C PRO A 142 -13.24 5.18 -7.84
N PHE A 143 -13.29 4.92 -6.54
CA PHE A 143 -12.16 4.94 -5.63
C PHE A 143 -11.89 3.58 -4.96
N SER A 144 -12.40 2.48 -5.54
CA SER A 144 -12.04 1.11 -5.11
C SER A 144 -10.55 0.85 -5.37
N PRO A 145 -9.72 0.63 -4.32
CA PRO A 145 -8.28 0.63 -4.51
C PRO A 145 -7.77 -0.46 -5.46
N ARG A 146 -8.20 -1.70 -5.24
CA ARG A 146 -7.72 -2.86 -6.01
C ARG A 146 -8.14 -2.78 -7.48
N ASP A 147 -9.36 -2.30 -7.75
CA ASP A 147 -9.88 -2.10 -9.10
C ASP A 147 -9.11 -1.00 -9.87
N MET A 148 -8.74 0.08 -9.17
CA MET A 148 -7.92 1.15 -9.77
C MET A 148 -6.57 0.64 -10.25
N LEU A 149 -5.90 -0.21 -9.46
CA LEU A 149 -4.63 -0.81 -9.88
C LEU A 149 -4.81 -1.76 -11.07
N LYS A 150 -5.85 -2.58 -11.08
CA LYS A 150 -6.19 -3.45 -12.22
C LYS A 150 -6.35 -2.63 -13.52
N LYS A 151 -7.04 -1.48 -13.45
CA LYS A 151 -7.22 -0.58 -14.60
C LYS A 151 -5.89 0.04 -15.06
N ALA A 152 -5.02 0.43 -14.14
CA ALA A 152 -3.70 0.95 -14.48
C ALA A 152 -2.82 -0.13 -15.15
N ILE A 153 -2.83 -1.36 -14.66
CA ILE A 153 -2.12 -2.50 -15.25
C ILE A 153 -2.65 -2.78 -16.67
N ALA A 154 -3.96 -2.76 -16.86
CA ALA A 154 -4.55 -2.97 -18.19
C ALA A 154 -4.09 -1.92 -19.23
N ARG A 155 -3.78 -0.68 -18.82
CA ARG A 155 -3.18 0.33 -19.70
C ARG A 155 -1.75 -0.05 -20.13
N LEU A 156 -0.94 -0.60 -19.21
CA LEU A 156 0.40 -1.14 -19.57
C LEU A 156 0.30 -2.30 -20.54
N ASP A 157 -0.61 -3.25 -20.27
CA ASP A 157 -0.85 -4.41 -21.14
C ASP A 157 -1.28 -3.95 -22.55
N GLY A 158 -2.06 -2.88 -22.65
CA GLY A 158 -2.45 -2.26 -23.93
C GLY A 158 -1.27 -1.73 -24.75
N GLN A 159 -0.12 -1.46 -24.11
CA GLN A 159 1.14 -1.07 -24.77
C GLN A 159 2.13 -2.23 -24.92
N ALA A 160 1.70 -3.47 -24.66
CA ALA A 160 2.55 -4.66 -24.64
C ALA A 160 3.74 -4.54 -23.66
N ILE A 161 3.56 -3.83 -22.55
CA ILE A 161 4.54 -3.66 -21.48
C ILE A 161 3.99 -4.32 -20.23
N LYS A 162 4.85 -5.08 -19.53
CA LYS A 162 4.58 -5.56 -18.16
C LYS A 162 5.52 -4.89 -17.19
N MET A 163 5.02 -4.61 -16.00
CA MET A 163 5.82 -4.08 -14.90
C MET A 163 6.15 -5.19 -13.92
N LEU A 164 7.39 -5.24 -13.47
CA LEU A 164 7.83 -6.00 -12.32
C LEU A 164 8.17 -5.02 -11.20
N VAL A 165 7.71 -5.31 -10.01
CA VAL A 165 8.02 -4.52 -8.82
C VAL A 165 8.69 -5.38 -7.76
N GLY A 166 9.69 -4.81 -7.07
CA GLY A 166 10.33 -5.39 -5.89
C GLY A 166 10.05 -4.49 -4.68
N LEU A 167 9.85 -5.10 -3.52
CA LEU A 167 9.54 -4.37 -2.29
C LEU A 167 10.73 -4.41 -1.34
N GLU A 168 11.06 -3.26 -0.75
CA GLU A 168 11.85 -3.11 0.47
C GLU A 168 10.99 -2.36 1.49
N VAL A 169 10.62 -3.01 2.58
CA VAL A 169 9.61 -2.52 3.53
C VAL A 169 10.19 -2.48 4.93
N GLU A 170 10.35 -1.28 5.46
CA GLU A 170 10.80 -1.06 6.83
C GLU A 170 9.60 -0.98 7.79
N PHE A 171 9.78 -1.45 9.01
CA PHE A 171 8.78 -1.39 10.07
C PHE A 171 9.43 -1.57 11.45
N HIS A 172 8.67 -1.29 12.52
CA HIS A 172 9.15 -1.44 13.88
C HIS A 172 8.38 -2.52 14.63
N VAL A 173 9.08 -3.25 15.52
CA VAL A 173 8.46 -4.19 16.45
C VAL A 173 8.98 -3.94 17.86
N PHE A 174 8.08 -3.76 18.81
CA PHE A 174 8.36 -3.43 20.22
C PHE A 174 7.76 -4.45 21.16
N ASP A 175 8.32 -4.59 22.35
CA ASP A 175 7.64 -5.23 23.48
C ASP A 175 6.47 -4.36 23.96
N ILE A 176 5.33 -4.98 24.28
CA ILE A 176 4.22 -4.30 24.96
C ILE A 176 4.49 -4.30 26.48
N VAL A 177 4.57 -3.09 27.05
CA VAL A 177 4.65 -2.88 28.52
C VAL A 177 3.26 -2.73 29.11
N ASP A 178 2.37 -2.01 28.40
CA ASP A 178 0.99 -1.79 28.79
C ASP A 178 0.14 -1.71 27.52
N PRO A 179 -0.84 -2.61 27.34
CA PRO A 179 -1.67 -2.63 26.15
C PRO A 179 -2.67 -1.47 26.06
N SER A 180 -2.79 -0.63 27.09
CA SER A 180 -3.70 0.53 27.16
C SER A 180 -5.17 0.14 26.87
N LEU A 181 -5.68 -0.88 27.56
CA LEU A 181 -7.03 -1.43 27.37
C LEU A 181 -8.01 -1.12 28.51
N GLU A 182 -7.66 -0.22 29.43
CA GLU A 182 -8.63 0.24 30.42
C GLU A 182 -9.77 1.03 29.76
N HIS A 183 -10.97 0.98 30.34
CA HIS A 183 -12.14 1.63 29.76
C HIS A 183 -11.94 3.13 29.46
N GLY A 184 -11.22 3.86 30.29
CA GLY A 184 -10.89 5.27 30.09
C GLY A 184 -9.92 5.55 28.93
N GLN A 185 -9.25 4.53 28.42
CA GLN A 185 -8.32 4.60 27.30
C GLN A 185 -8.98 4.30 25.93
N ALA A 186 -10.25 3.88 25.95
CA ALA A 186 -11.06 3.62 24.75
C ALA A 186 -11.58 4.93 24.15
N THR A 187 -10.67 5.69 23.52
CA THR A 187 -10.96 6.96 22.85
C THR A 187 -11.03 6.77 21.34
N MET A 188 -11.20 7.84 20.55
CA MET A 188 -11.26 7.80 19.09
C MET A 188 -10.26 8.82 18.48
N PRO A 189 -9.07 8.36 18.05
CA PRO A 189 -8.53 7.00 18.16
C PRO A 189 -8.27 6.57 19.62
N GLY A 190 -8.09 5.25 19.83
CA GLY A 190 -7.73 4.71 21.14
C GLY A 190 -6.35 5.19 21.60
N GLN A 191 -6.10 5.20 22.91
CA GLN A 191 -4.77 5.54 23.41
C GLN A 191 -3.73 4.53 22.90
N PRO A 192 -2.51 4.98 22.52
CA PRO A 192 -1.49 4.07 22.00
C PRO A 192 -0.98 3.15 23.11
N VAL A 193 -0.61 1.93 22.72
CA VAL A 193 0.07 0.99 23.61
C VAL A 193 1.38 1.59 24.12
N ARG A 194 1.76 1.31 25.37
CA ARG A 194 3.08 1.64 25.89
C ARG A 194 4.05 0.51 25.58
N THR A 195 5.19 0.87 25.07
CA THR A 195 6.16 -0.09 24.53
C THR A 195 7.57 0.16 25.09
N ARG A 196 8.44 -0.83 24.91
CA ARG A 196 9.89 -0.70 25.06
C ARG A 196 10.59 -1.34 23.84
N ASN A 197 11.82 -0.93 23.56
CA ASN A 197 12.61 -1.46 22.46
C ASN A 197 12.98 -2.94 22.71
N LEU A 198 12.96 -3.73 21.63
CA LEU A 198 13.55 -5.07 21.56
C LEU A 198 15.07 -5.01 21.47
N ALA A 199 15.59 -4.04 20.75
CA ALA A 199 17.03 -3.82 20.56
C ALA A 199 17.34 -2.34 20.40
N GLN A 200 18.58 -1.96 20.76
CA GLN A 200 19.11 -0.64 20.48
C GLN A 200 19.32 -0.43 18.98
N GLY A 201 19.20 0.82 18.55
CA GLY A 201 19.48 1.22 17.18
C GLY A 201 20.94 1.53 16.89
N TYR A 202 21.17 2.06 15.68
CA TYR A 202 22.46 2.56 15.20
C TYR A 202 23.57 1.50 15.09
N GLN A 203 23.16 0.27 14.80
CA GLN A 203 24.05 -0.83 14.43
C GLN A 203 23.52 -1.49 13.16
N PHE A 204 23.38 -0.70 12.09
CA PHE A 204 22.85 -1.11 10.80
C PHE A 204 23.59 -2.35 10.25
N LEU A 205 22.83 -3.37 9.86
CA LEU A 205 23.31 -4.66 9.33
C LEU A 205 24.31 -5.41 10.23
N THR A 206 24.35 -5.12 11.54
CA THR A 206 25.25 -5.79 12.47
C THR A 206 24.72 -7.19 12.81
N ASN A 207 25.57 -8.21 12.62
CA ASN A 207 25.20 -9.62 12.83
C ASN A 207 24.70 -9.93 14.26
N GLU A 208 25.36 -9.36 15.28
CA GLU A 208 24.97 -9.55 16.69
C GLU A 208 23.58 -8.95 16.99
N ARG A 209 23.20 -7.86 16.30
CA ARG A 209 21.85 -7.29 16.40
C ARG A 209 20.82 -8.21 15.74
N TYR A 210 21.15 -8.81 14.60
CA TYR A 210 20.29 -9.82 13.99
C TYR A 210 20.07 -10.99 14.94
N GLY A 211 21.13 -11.55 15.53
CA GLY A 211 21.05 -12.66 16.49
C GLY A 211 20.14 -12.34 17.68
N ALA A 212 20.15 -11.09 18.17
CA ALA A 212 19.24 -10.66 19.25
C ALA A 212 17.76 -10.61 18.83
N LEU A 213 17.48 -10.35 17.55
CA LEU A 213 16.14 -10.22 16.97
C LEU A 213 15.67 -11.48 16.21
N GLU A 214 16.55 -12.48 16.04
CA GLU A 214 16.35 -13.65 15.18
C GLU A 214 15.02 -14.38 15.46
N ASN A 215 14.64 -14.56 16.70
CA ASN A 215 13.41 -15.24 17.07
C ASN A 215 12.18 -14.57 16.44
N VAL A 216 12.11 -13.23 16.49
CA VAL A 216 10.99 -12.47 15.92
C VAL A 216 11.08 -12.48 14.39
N MET A 217 12.26 -12.20 13.84
CA MET A 217 12.48 -12.17 12.39
C MET A 217 12.20 -13.51 11.74
N ASP A 218 12.64 -14.61 12.35
CA ASP A 218 12.42 -15.97 11.85
C ASP A 218 10.95 -16.38 11.88
N ASP A 219 10.22 -16.00 12.93
CA ASP A 219 8.79 -16.27 12.98
C ASP A 219 8.03 -15.53 11.87
N LEU A 220 8.36 -14.26 11.67
CA LEU A 220 7.75 -13.47 10.59
C LEU A 220 8.13 -14.05 9.22
N ARG A 221 9.39 -14.42 9.01
CA ARG A 221 9.86 -15.07 7.77
C ARG A 221 9.11 -16.38 7.49
N ARG A 222 9.00 -17.26 8.50
CA ARG A 222 8.29 -18.55 8.34
C ARG A 222 6.83 -18.33 7.95
N ASN A 223 6.16 -17.36 8.55
CA ASN A 223 4.79 -17.01 8.21
C ASN A 223 4.69 -16.40 6.81
N CYS A 224 5.62 -15.53 6.39
CA CYS A 224 5.72 -15.03 5.02
C CYS A 224 5.79 -16.18 4.01
N GLN A 225 6.75 -17.10 4.22
CA GLN A 225 6.95 -18.24 3.32
C GLN A 225 5.73 -19.17 3.28
N ALA A 226 5.11 -19.44 4.42
CA ALA A 226 3.92 -20.29 4.49
C ALA A 226 2.68 -19.65 3.83
N LEU A 227 2.60 -18.31 3.78
CA LEU A 227 1.60 -17.57 3.01
C LEU A 227 1.92 -17.51 1.51
N GLY A 228 3.11 -17.94 1.08
CA GLY A 228 3.57 -17.79 -0.29
C GLY A 228 4.06 -16.40 -0.66
N LEU A 229 4.38 -15.53 0.34
CA LEU A 229 5.03 -14.25 0.09
C LEU A 229 6.51 -14.52 -0.27
N PRO A 230 7.01 -13.95 -1.39
CA PRO A 230 8.35 -14.25 -1.90
C PRO A 230 9.44 -13.46 -1.15
N ILE A 231 9.53 -13.65 0.16
CA ILE A 231 10.54 -12.99 1.00
C ILE A 231 11.94 -13.38 0.56
N ARG A 232 12.84 -12.41 0.46
CA ARG A 232 14.22 -12.56 -0.01
C ARG A 232 15.24 -12.34 1.11
N SER A 233 15.15 -11.23 1.83
CA SER A 233 16.04 -10.92 2.96
C SER A 233 15.29 -10.28 4.12
N MET A 234 15.93 -10.34 5.27
CA MET A 234 15.50 -9.68 6.50
C MET A 234 16.70 -8.93 7.05
N GLU A 235 16.53 -7.66 7.34
CA GLU A 235 17.65 -6.78 7.67
C GLU A 235 17.39 -6.03 8.98
N VAL A 236 18.47 -5.86 9.76
CA VAL A 236 18.46 -5.00 10.94
C VAL A 236 18.66 -3.58 10.49
N GLU A 237 17.69 -2.73 10.73
CA GLU A 237 17.72 -1.36 10.32
C GLU A 237 18.40 -0.41 11.31
N MET A 238 18.51 0.88 10.95
CA MET A 238 19.24 1.89 11.72
C MET A 238 18.56 2.26 13.02
N GLY A 239 17.21 2.27 13.05
CA GLY A 239 16.45 2.67 14.22
C GLY A 239 16.38 1.58 15.28
N PRO A 240 16.11 1.95 16.56
CA PRO A 240 15.85 0.96 17.59
C PRO A 240 14.63 0.11 17.22
N SER A 241 14.76 -1.21 17.32
CA SER A 241 13.67 -2.15 17.00
C SER A 241 13.13 -2.06 15.57
N GLN A 242 13.95 -1.58 14.63
CA GLN A 242 13.55 -1.41 13.23
C GLN A 242 14.05 -2.57 12.38
N PHE A 243 13.16 -3.08 11.54
CA PHE A 243 13.35 -4.21 10.64
C PHE A 243 13.11 -3.75 9.20
N GLU A 244 13.80 -4.38 8.25
CA GLU A 244 13.48 -4.30 6.84
C GLU A 244 13.29 -5.71 6.27
N PHE A 245 12.26 -5.89 5.46
CA PHE A 245 12.02 -7.11 4.69
C PHE A 245 12.03 -6.77 3.21
N THR A 246 12.80 -7.54 2.44
CA THR A 246 12.84 -7.41 0.99
C THR A 246 12.18 -8.63 0.33
N PHE A 247 11.64 -8.43 -0.88
CA PHE A 247 10.89 -9.45 -1.60
C PHE A 247 11.41 -9.58 -3.03
N ASP A 248 11.41 -10.82 -3.54
CA ASP A 248 11.66 -11.08 -4.95
C ASP A 248 10.62 -10.37 -5.83
N PRO A 249 10.99 -9.94 -7.05
CA PRO A 249 10.07 -9.18 -7.89
C PRO A 249 8.85 -10.02 -8.32
N ALA A 250 7.69 -9.35 -8.40
CA ALA A 250 6.45 -9.90 -8.93
C ALA A 250 5.67 -8.81 -9.69
N ASP A 251 4.53 -9.18 -10.28
CA ASP A 251 3.62 -8.20 -10.88
C ASP A 251 3.00 -7.27 -9.83
N PRO A 252 2.57 -6.06 -10.21
CA PRO A 252 2.08 -5.06 -9.25
C PRO A 252 0.87 -5.50 -8.45
N LEU A 253 -0.10 -6.23 -9.03
CA LEU A 253 -1.29 -6.65 -8.31
C LEU A 253 -0.95 -7.69 -7.23
N THR A 254 -0.15 -8.67 -7.59
CA THR A 254 0.36 -9.69 -6.64
C THR A 254 1.09 -9.02 -5.48
N HIS A 255 1.98 -8.06 -5.75
CA HIS A 255 2.72 -7.40 -4.67
C HIS A 255 1.89 -6.39 -3.87
N ALA A 256 0.87 -5.77 -4.45
CA ALA A 256 -0.09 -4.97 -3.68
C ALA A 256 -0.88 -5.86 -2.70
N ASP A 257 -1.40 -6.99 -3.17
CA ASP A 257 -2.06 -7.99 -2.33
C ASP A 257 -1.09 -8.56 -1.26
N ASN A 258 0.15 -8.87 -1.62
CA ASN A 258 1.19 -9.34 -0.69
C ASN A 258 1.49 -8.30 0.41
N MET A 259 1.53 -7.01 0.08
CA MET A 259 1.76 -5.96 1.07
C MET A 259 0.61 -5.86 2.08
N MET A 260 -0.63 -6.04 1.64
CA MET A 260 -1.79 -6.11 2.54
C MET A 260 -1.69 -7.31 3.47
N MET A 261 -1.32 -8.47 2.94
CA MET A 261 -1.11 -9.70 3.71
C MET A 261 0.06 -9.56 4.69
N LEU A 262 1.19 -8.97 4.26
CA LEU A 262 2.36 -8.72 5.10
C LEU A 262 2.00 -7.89 6.34
N ARG A 263 1.34 -6.75 6.14
CA ARG A 263 0.94 -5.87 7.26
C ARG A 263 0.05 -6.58 8.26
N ALA A 264 -0.95 -7.30 7.79
CA ALA A 264 -1.87 -8.03 8.65
C ALA A 264 -1.16 -9.17 9.39
N MET A 265 -0.35 -9.97 8.68
CA MET A 265 0.40 -11.08 9.24
C MET A 265 1.38 -10.60 10.33
N VAL A 266 2.21 -9.59 10.03
CA VAL A 266 3.21 -9.06 10.96
C VAL A 266 2.52 -8.58 12.25
N LYS A 267 1.44 -7.81 12.14
CA LYS A 267 0.69 -7.30 13.30
C LYS A 267 0.04 -8.41 14.12
N GLU A 268 -0.60 -9.39 13.47
CA GLU A 268 -1.29 -10.48 14.19
C GLU A 268 -0.30 -11.45 14.84
N VAL A 269 0.78 -11.83 14.15
CA VAL A 269 1.81 -12.73 14.70
C VAL A 269 2.50 -12.06 15.89
N CYS A 270 2.88 -10.79 15.78
CA CYS A 270 3.47 -10.04 16.88
C CYS A 270 2.50 -9.91 18.07
N ALA A 271 1.25 -9.54 17.84
CA ALA A 271 0.26 -9.39 18.91
C ALA A 271 0.05 -10.67 19.72
N LYS A 272 0.03 -11.85 19.07
CA LYS A 272 -0.06 -13.15 19.76
C LYS A 272 1.13 -13.46 20.69
N LYS A 273 2.24 -12.72 20.53
CA LYS A 273 3.47 -12.85 21.32
C LYS A 273 3.67 -11.71 22.33
N GLY A 274 2.69 -10.85 22.52
CA GLY A 274 2.82 -9.67 23.38
C GLY A 274 3.70 -8.57 22.79
N LEU A 275 3.88 -8.58 21.45
CA LEU A 275 4.65 -7.58 20.72
C LEU A 275 3.71 -6.63 19.95
N HIS A 276 4.15 -5.39 19.80
CA HIS A 276 3.50 -4.38 18.99
C HIS A 276 4.30 -4.13 17.71
N ALA A 277 3.74 -4.51 16.57
CA ALA A 277 4.31 -4.16 15.27
C ALA A 277 3.60 -2.93 14.68
N THR A 278 4.38 -2.00 14.13
CA THR A 278 3.84 -0.80 13.51
C THR A 278 4.54 -0.49 12.19
N PHE A 279 3.74 -0.09 11.20
CA PHE A 279 4.17 0.48 9.93
C PHE A 279 4.06 2.02 9.93
N MET A 280 3.87 2.63 11.09
CA MET A 280 3.94 4.08 11.23
C MET A 280 5.33 4.56 10.80
N CYS A 281 5.38 5.54 9.89
CA CYS A 281 6.64 5.99 9.29
C CYS A 281 7.66 6.44 10.35
N ARG A 282 7.23 7.28 11.29
CA ARG A 282 8.11 7.78 12.36
C ARG A 282 7.40 7.75 13.71
N PRO A 283 7.48 6.66 14.49
CA PRO A 283 7.01 6.64 15.87
C PRO A 283 7.66 7.72 16.74
N ASN A 284 6.94 8.21 17.74
CA ASN A 284 7.47 9.22 18.70
C ASN A 284 8.28 8.52 19.80
N ILE A 285 9.48 8.09 19.42
CA ILE A 285 10.44 7.39 20.31
C ILE A 285 11.80 8.06 20.10
N ASP A 286 12.58 8.20 21.18
CA ASP A 286 13.90 8.81 21.12
C ASP A 286 14.84 8.02 20.18
N ASN A 287 15.60 8.74 19.39
CA ASN A 287 16.55 8.21 18.41
C ASN A 287 15.94 7.24 17.37
N ILE A 288 14.65 7.34 17.11
CA ILE A 288 13.99 6.56 16.06
C ILE A 288 14.49 6.97 14.67
N ALA A 289 14.70 6.01 13.79
CA ALA A 289 14.80 6.26 12.35
C ALA A 289 13.41 6.12 11.70
N ALA A 290 13.17 6.93 10.67
CA ALA A 290 11.93 6.83 9.92
C ALA A 290 11.95 5.60 9.01
N SER A 291 10.82 4.92 8.88
CA SER A 291 10.62 3.78 7.99
C SER A 291 10.17 4.23 6.61
N GLY A 292 10.87 3.78 5.58
CA GLY A 292 10.54 3.96 4.18
C GLY A 292 9.98 2.69 3.55
N TRP A 293 9.31 2.86 2.42
CA TRP A 293 8.94 1.79 1.52
C TRP A 293 9.54 2.08 0.15
N HIS A 294 10.62 1.38 -0.17
CA HIS A 294 11.30 1.54 -1.45
C HIS A 294 10.67 0.59 -2.47
N LEU A 295 10.26 1.16 -3.61
CA LEU A 295 9.65 0.39 -4.69
C LEU A 295 10.62 0.30 -5.86
N HIS A 296 11.17 -0.90 -6.07
CA HIS A 296 11.91 -1.22 -7.28
C HIS A 296 10.97 -1.44 -8.44
N GLN A 297 11.31 -0.92 -9.60
CA GLN A 297 10.47 -0.94 -10.80
C GLN A 297 11.31 -1.31 -12.02
N SER A 298 10.86 -2.31 -12.74
CA SER A 298 11.41 -2.72 -14.02
C SER A 298 10.29 -2.93 -15.02
N LEU A 299 10.52 -2.58 -16.27
CA LEU A 299 9.57 -2.79 -17.36
C LEU A 299 10.11 -3.85 -18.28
N VAL A 300 9.27 -4.80 -18.65
CA VAL A 300 9.62 -5.85 -19.60
C VAL A 300 8.66 -5.88 -20.78
N SER A 301 9.17 -6.19 -21.96
CA SER A 301 8.35 -6.42 -23.14
C SER A 301 7.45 -7.62 -22.91
N ALA A 302 6.14 -7.45 -23.06
CA ALA A 302 5.20 -8.56 -22.97
C ALA A 302 5.39 -9.59 -24.12
N THR A 303 6.04 -9.16 -25.22
CA THR A 303 6.26 -9.99 -26.41
C THR A 303 7.57 -10.78 -26.34
N THR A 304 8.68 -10.11 -25.92
CA THR A 304 10.03 -10.72 -25.95
C THR A 304 10.53 -11.12 -24.56
N GLY A 305 9.96 -10.58 -23.48
CA GLY A 305 10.44 -10.72 -22.11
C GLY A 305 11.71 -9.93 -21.80
N GLU A 306 12.19 -9.11 -22.74
CA GLU A 306 13.38 -8.28 -22.54
C GLU A 306 13.12 -7.14 -21.56
N ASN A 307 14.12 -6.82 -20.75
CA ASN A 307 14.09 -5.68 -19.85
C ASN A 307 14.26 -4.37 -20.64
N LEU A 308 13.19 -3.57 -20.69
CA LEU A 308 13.15 -2.29 -21.41
C LEU A 308 13.86 -1.14 -20.66
N MET A 309 14.18 -1.35 -19.37
CA MET A 309 14.91 -0.39 -18.53
C MET A 309 16.42 -0.54 -18.65
N MET A 310 16.91 -1.61 -19.28
CA MET A 310 18.33 -1.87 -19.44
C MET A 310 18.99 -0.74 -20.25
N PRO A 311 20.11 -0.14 -19.77
CA PRO A 311 20.81 0.92 -20.47
C PRO A 311 21.47 0.41 -21.76
N LEU A 312 21.76 1.33 -22.65
CA LEU A 312 22.49 1.06 -23.89
C LEU A 312 23.96 0.66 -23.58
N ALA A 313 24.68 0.16 -24.58
CA ALA A 313 26.05 -0.32 -24.42
C ALA A 313 27.05 0.76 -23.91
N ASP A 314 26.78 2.03 -24.16
CA ASP A 314 27.54 3.18 -23.67
C ASP A 314 27.14 3.65 -22.27
N GLY A 315 26.17 2.97 -21.62
CA GLY A 315 25.65 3.31 -20.31
C GLY A 315 24.56 4.40 -20.30
N SER A 316 24.17 4.92 -21.45
CA SER A 316 23.04 5.86 -21.54
C SER A 316 21.71 5.18 -21.31
N LEU A 317 20.72 5.93 -20.79
CA LEU A 317 19.38 5.41 -20.57
C LEU A 317 18.73 4.99 -21.90
N SER A 318 17.95 3.89 -21.87
CA SER A 318 17.03 3.56 -22.95
C SER A 318 15.92 4.61 -23.05
N ASP A 319 15.25 4.72 -24.19
CA ASP A 319 14.12 5.64 -24.35
C ASP A 319 13.00 5.33 -23.38
N THR A 320 12.76 4.05 -23.07
CA THR A 320 11.79 3.62 -22.04
C THR A 320 12.21 4.11 -20.65
N ALA A 321 13.48 3.95 -20.27
CA ALA A 321 13.97 4.43 -18.99
C ALA A 321 13.89 5.96 -18.88
N HIS A 322 14.23 6.69 -19.95
CA HIS A 322 14.07 8.15 -20.01
C HIS A 322 12.62 8.57 -19.77
N GLY A 323 11.67 8.01 -20.53
CA GLY A 323 10.25 8.36 -20.42
C GLY A 323 9.68 8.03 -19.05
N TRP A 324 9.97 6.82 -18.54
CA TRP A 324 9.47 6.38 -17.24
C TRP A 324 9.97 7.25 -16.08
N ILE A 325 11.28 7.50 -15.99
CA ILE A 325 11.88 8.37 -14.97
C ILE A 325 11.30 9.79 -15.09
N ALA A 326 11.24 10.35 -16.29
CA ALA A 326 10.72 11.70 -16.51
C ALA A 326 9.27 11.85 -16.08
N GLY A 327 8.41 10.86 -16.39
CA GLY A 327 7.01 10.86 -15.96
C GLY A 327 6.86 10.78 -14.43
N LEU A 328 7.68 9.97 -13.76
CA LEU A 328 7.69 9.90 -12.30
C LEU A 328 8.14 11.23 -11.65
N LEU A 329 9.11 11.92 -12.23
CA LEU A 329 9.57 13.23 -11.75
C LEU A 329 8.54 14.33 -12.01
N GLU A 330 7.93 14.35 -13.20
CA GLU A 330 6.89 15.32 -13.60
C GLU A 330 5.73 15.34 -12.62
N HIS A 331 5.25 14.14 -12.23
CA HIS A 331 4.09 13.96 -11.36
C HIS A 331 4.43 13.71 -9.89
N ALA A 332 5.68 13.94 -9.46
CA ALA A 332 6.14 13.61 -8.12
C ALA A 332 5.36 14.32 -7.01
N SER A 333 5.17 15.66 -7.14
CA SER A 333 4.46 16.46 -6.14
C SER A 333 3.02 16.01 -5.92
N GLU A 334 2.29 15.81 -7.00
CA GLU A 334 0.89 15.39 -6.97
C GLU A 334 0.73 13.92 -6.55
N SER A 335 1.73 13.07 -6.85
CA SER A 335 1.76 11.68 -6.39
C SER A 335 1.99 11.53 -4.89
N CYS A 336 2.51 12.55 -4.20
CA CYS A 336 2.83 12.47 -2.77
C CYS A 336 1.61 12.12 -1.91
N LEU A 337 0.39 12.54 -2.27
CA LEU A 337 -0.80 12.12 -1.53
C LEU A 337 -1.05 10.61 -1.59
N LEU A 338 -0.58 9.93 -2.62
CA LEU A 338 -0.73 8.48 -2.82
C LEU A 338 0.46 7.68 -2.27
N THR A 339 1.65 8.29 -2.21
CA THR A 339 2.88 7.66 -1.71
C THR A 339 3.16 7.96 -0.24
N THR A 340 2.75 9.13 0.24
CA THR A 340 2.96 9.63 1.60
C THR A 340 1.67 10.23 2.15
N PRO A 341 0.67 9.38 2.46
CA PRO A 341 -0.69 9.83 2.70
C PRO A 341 -0.97 10.35 4.12
N THR A 342 0.02 10.38 5.04
CA THR A 342 -0.21 10.76 6.44
C THR A 342 0.59 12.00 6.84
N VAL A 343 0.13 12.74 7.86
CA VAL A 343 0.90 13.85 8.45
C VAL A 343 2.26 13.39 8.97
N ASN A 344 2.37 12.14 9.34
CA ASN A 344 3.57 11.55 9.92
C ASN A 344 4.66 11.29 8.86
N GLY A 345 4.30 10.89 7.66
CA GLY A 345 5.22 10.55 6.58
C GLY A 345 6.10 11.74 6.16
N TYR A 346 5.56 12.97 6.18
CA TYR A 346 6.32 14.18 5.81
C TYR A 346 7.42 14.54 6.82
N LYS A 347 7.42 13.95 8.01
CA LYS A 347 8.51 14.09 8.98
C LYS A 347 9.77 13.30 8.61
N ARG A 348 9.69 12.46 7.57
CA ARG A 348 10.80 11.69 7.00
C ARG A 348 11.63 12.50 6.00
N TYR A 349 11.02 13.42 5.25
CA TYR A 349 11.67 14.21 4.21
C TYR A 349 12.62 15.26 4.81
N ARG A 350 13.86 14.84 5.07
CA ARG A 350 14.91 15.69 5.65
C ARG A 350 16.25 15.37 5.01
N PRO A 351 17.09 16.40 4.72
CA PRO A 351 18.44 16.18 4.21
C PRO A 351 19.24 15.23 5.12
N HIS A 352 20.08 14.42 4.52
CA HIS A 352 21.00 13.48 5.20
C HIS A 352 20.32 12.40 6.07
N GLN A 353 19.05 12.08 5.82
CA GLN A 353 18.30 11.02 6.51
C GLN A 353 18.06 9.79 5.62
N LEU A 354 18.80 9.65 4.50
CA LEU A 354 18.62 8.60 3.47
C LEU A 354 17.17 8.57 2.90
N ALA A 355 16.46 9.66 3.05
CA ALA A 355 15.14 9.89 2.50
C ALA A 355 15.20 11.05 1.51
N PRO A 356 14.46 10.99 0.40
CA PRO A 356 14.44 12.07 -0.56
C PRO A 356 13.71 13.28 0.01
N ASP A 357 14.16 14.48 -0.34
CA ASP A 357 13.48 15.75 -0.06
C ASP A 357 13.23 16.57 -1.33
N ARG A 358 13.75 16.11 -2.49
CA ARG A 358 13.68 16.80 -3.78
C ARG A 358 13.29 15.87 -4.92
N ILE A 359 12.74 16.45 -5.97
CA ILE A 359 12.30 15.80 -7.20
C ILE A 359 13.50 15.68 -8.13
N GLN A 360 14.18 14.56 -8.07
CA GLN A 360 15.40 14.30 -8.84
C GLN A 360 15.70 12.80 -8.93
N TRP A 361 16.61 12.44 -9.83
CA TRP A 361 17.13 11.09 -9.96
C TRP A 361 18.65 11.08 -10.00
N ALA A 362 19.24 9.98 -9.61
CA ALA A 362 20.70 9.76 -9.67
C ALA A 362 21.04 8.30 -9.96
N ARG A 363 22.28 8.06 -10.40
CA ARG A 363 22.83 6.72 -10.59
C ARG A 363 23.32 6.20 -9.24
N ASP A 364 22.74 5.09 -8.79
CA ASP A 364 23.10 4.36 -7.55
C ASP A 364 23.35 5.27 -6.33
N ASN A 365 22.51 6.29 -6.13
CA ASN A 365 22.64 7.24 -5.03
C ASN A 365 21.37 7.22 -4.15
N ARG A 366 21.53 6.84 -2.88
CA ARG A 366 20.43 6.70 -1.90
C ARG A 366 19.85 8.03 -1.39
N GLY A 367 20.47 9.17 -1.71
CA GLY A 367 19.94 10.50 -1.41
C GLY A 367 18.88 10.97 -2.40
N ALA A 368 18.82 10.38 -3.60
CA ALA A 368 17.89 10.79 -4.64
C ALA A 368 16.49 10.18 -4.47
N MET A 369 15.48 10.86 -5.00
CA MET A 369 14.10 10.37 -5.08
C MET A 369 14.01 9.08 -5.90
N ILE A 370 14.58 9.10 -7.10
CA ILE A 370 14.70 7.95 -7.99
C ILE A 370 16.18 7.54 -8.05
N ARG A 371 16.46 6.35 -7.57
CA ARG A 371 17.78 5.74 -7.66
C ARG A 371 17.79 4.77 -8.82
N ALA A 372 18.64 5.00 -9.83
CA ALA A 372 18.78 4.13 -10.99
C ALA A 372 19.87 3.07 -10.74
N LEU A 373 19.47 1.82 -10.67
CA LEU A 373 20.33 0.64 -10.55
C LEU A 373 20.38 -0.04 -11.91
N MET A 374 21.22 0.49 -12.79
CA MET A 374 21.26 0.13 -14.21
C MET A 374 22.68 -0.11 -14.66
N THR A 375 22.92 -1.27 -15.29
CA THR A 375 24.19 -1.67 -15.87
C THR A 375 23.98 -2.27 -17.24
N PRO A 376 24.77 -1.88 -18.29
CA PRO A 376 24.66 -2.49 -19.60
C PRO A 376 24.78 -4.03 -19.54
N GLY A 377 23.83 -4.73 -20.16
CA GLY A 377 23.78 -6.20 -20.17
C GLY A 377 23.21 -6.85 -18.90
N ASP A 378 22.91 -6.09 -17.87
CA ASP A 378 22.29 -6.61 -16.64
C ASP A 378 20.75 -6.63 -16.80
N THR A 379 20.19 -7.84 -16.84
CA THR A 379 18.73 -8.07 -16.91
C THR A 379 17.98 -7.62 -15.66
N ALA A 380 18.66 -7.39 -14.54
CA ALA A 380 18.11 -6.85 -13.28
C ALA A 380 18.12 -5.31 -13.23
N SER A 381 18.47 -4.63 -14.33
CA SER A 381 18.44 -3.17 -14.42
C SER A 381 17.05 -2.63 -14.09
N ARG A 382 16.98 -1.62 -13.19
CA ARG A 382 15.74 -1.11 -12.63
C ARG A 382 15.93 0.27 -12.03
N ILE A 383 14.85 0.93 -11.68
CA ILE A 383 14.83 2.07 -10.79
C ILE A 383 14.24 1.71 -9.43
N GLU A 384 14.58 2.48 -8.43
CA GLU A 384 14.03 2.43 -7.08
C GLU A 384 13.42 3.80 -6.75
N ASN A 385 12.11 3.85 -6.52
CA ASN A 385 11.46 5.04 -5.99
C ASN A 385 11.46 4.98 -4.46
N ARG A 386 12.06 5.99 -3.82
CA ARG A 386 12.34 6.02 -2.37
C ARG A 386 11.41 6.95 -1.59
N VAL A 387 10.37 7.50 -2.24
CA VAL A 387 9.48 8.51 -1.64
C VAL A 387 8.53 7.93 -0.60
N ALA A 388 7.98 6.73 -0.85
CA ALA A 388 6.82 6.26 -0.12
C ALA A 388 7.10 5.95 1.35
N GLU A 389 6.10 6.26 2.18
CA GLU A 389 6.02 5.76 3.56
C GLU A 389 5.36 4.38 3.63
N THR A 390 5.64 3.66 4.70
CA THR A 390 5.16 2.28 4.89
C THR A 390 3.67 2.13 5.17
N THR A 391 2.94 3.25 5.37
CA THR A 391 1.48 3.28 5.51
C THR A 391 0.74 3.51 4.19
N ALA A 392 1.46 3.82 3.10
CA ALA A 392 0.83 4.05 1.79
C ALA A 392 -0.09 2.88 1.40
N ASN A 393 -1.23 3.21 0.79
CA ASN A 393 -2.10 2.19 0.21
C ASN A 393 -1.40 1.59 -1.03
N PRO A 394 -1.05 0.28 -1.05
CA PRO A 394 -0.27 -0.31 -2.12
C PRO A 394 -0.93 -0.15 -3.50
N TYR A 395 -2.24 -0.26 -3.56
CA TYR A 395 -2.97 -0.14 -4.82
C TYR A 395 -2.91 1.27 -5.38
N TYR A 396 -3.12 2.30 -4.56
CA TYR A 396 -3.01 3.70 -4.97
C TYR A 396 -1.56 4.07 -5.30
N PHE A 397 -0.62 3.62 -4.48
CA PHE A 397 0.80 3.87 -4.71
C PHE A 397 1.23 3.32 -6.07
N PHE A 398 0.98 2.04 -6.35
CA PHE A 398 1.40 1.42 -7.60
C PHE A 398 0.65 1.99 -8.81
N THR A 399 -0.64 2.34 -8.64
CA THR A 399 -1.40 3.06 -9.66
C THR A 399 -0.72 4.37 -10.04
N SER A 400 -0.27 5.15 -9.04
CA SER A 400 0.42 6.42 -9.30
C SER A 400 1.72 6.23 -10.09
N GLN A 401 2.48 5.19 -9.78
CA GLN A 401 3.74 4.88 -10.49
C GLN A 401 3.49 4.48 -11.94
N ILE A 402 2.51 3.61 -12.16
CA ILE A 402 2.15 3.16 -13.51
C ILE A 402 1.66 4.33 -14.36
N LEU A 403 0.73 5.12 -13.85
CA LEU A 403 0.15 6.22 -14.62
C LEU A 403 1.16 7.32 -14.91
N SER A 404 1.97 7.71 -13.92
CA SER A 404 3.02 8.72 -14.10
C SER A 404 4.08 8.27 -15.10
N GLY A 405 4.54 7.02 -14.98
CA GLY A 405 5.50 6.45 -15.92
C GLY A 405 4.94 6.35 -17.35
N LEU A 406 3.68 5.91 -17.50
CA LEU A 406 3.00 5.83 -18.81
C LEU A 406 2.87 7.21 -19.46
N ASP A 407 2.50 8.26 -18.72
CA ASP A 407 2.43 9.62 -19.26
C ASP A 407 3.79 10.05 -19.82
N GLY A 408 4.88 9.75 -19.12
CA GLY A 408 6.22 10.02 -19.61
C GLY A 408 6.56 9.28 -20.90
N LEU A 409 6.15 8.02 -21.03
CA LEU A 409 6.33 7.22 -22.26
C LEU A 409 5.47 7.77 -23.42
N GLU A 410 4.18 8.00 -23.18
CA GLU A 410 3.21 8.46 -24.18
C GLU A 410 3.57 9.85 -24.74
N ARG A 411 4.12 10.72 -23.89
CA ARG A 411 4.58 12.07 -24.27
C ARG A 411 6.02 12.09 -24.80
N GLY A 412 6.72 10.97 -24.76
CA GLY A 412 8.14 10.89 -25.16
C GLY A 412 9.06 11.78 -24.33
N LEU A 413 8.77 11.92 -23.03
CA LEU A 413 9.56 12.74 -22.13
C LEU A 413 10.98 12.16 -21.95
N ARG A 414 11.91 13.03 -21.63
CA ARG A 414 13.28 12.62 -21.33
C ARG A 414 13.66 13.08 -19.92
N ALA A 415 14.23 12.16 -19.15
CA ALA A 415 14.76 12.49 -17.83
C ALA A 415 15.84 13.58 -17.95
N PRO A 416 15.87 14.54 -17.03
CA PRO A 416 16.97 15.52 -16.94
C PRO A 416 18.30 14.81 -16.68
N GLU A 417 19.40 15.57 -16.65
CA GLU A 417 20.69 15.03 -16.20
C GLU A 417 20.59 14.48 -14.77
N ALA A 418 21.31 13.39 -14.52
CA ALA A 418 21.35 12.78 -13.19
C ALA A 418 21.98 13.73 -12.17
N ASP A 419 21.39 13.84 -11.00
CA ASP A 419 21.91 14.65 -9.91
C ASP A 419 22.71 13.78 -8.94
N GLU A 420 24.03 13.78 -9.11
CA GLU A 420 24.92 12.92 -8.33
C GLU A 420 25.22 13.48 -6.92
N THR A 421 24.75 14.70 -6.63
CA THR A 421 24.88 15.36 -5.30
C THR A 421 23.51 15.79 -4.77
N PRO A 422 22.56 14.86 -4.55
CA PRO A 422 21.15 15.18 -4.34
C PRO A 422 20.86 16.11 -3.17
N TYR A 423 21.70 16.16 -2.13
CA TYR A 423 21.50 17.05 -0.99
C TYR A 423 22.03 18.48 -1.22
N ASP A 424 22.85 18.69 -2.25
CA ASP A 424 23.36 20.01 -2.66
C ASP A 424 22.58 20.58 -3.87
N SER A 425 21.52 19.90 -4.27
CA SER A 425 20.73 20.21 -5.46
C SER A 425 19.81 21.41 -5.29
N ASN A 426 19.57 22.11 -6.40
CA ASN A 426 18.54 23.15 -6.54
C ASN A 426 17.23 22.60 -7.16
N ALA A 427 17.07 21.28 -7.26
CA ALA A 427 15.86 20.67 -7.74
C ALA A 427 14.64 21.08 -6.90
N ILE A 428 13.45 21.00 -7.49
CA ILE A 428 12.19 21.33 -6.81
C ILE A 428 12.02 20.42 -5.59
N ALA A 429 11.63 21.01 -4.45
CA ALA A 429 11.35 20.26 -3.23
C ALA A 429 10.08 19.41 -3.39
N LEU A 430 10.08 18.23 -2.78
CA LEU A 430 8.85 17.47 -2.54
C LEU A 430 7.93 18.26 -1.59
N PRO A 431 6.60 18.01 -1.61
CA PRO A 431 5.69 18.61 -0.62
C PRO A 431 6.19 18.43 0.81
N GLU A 432 6.20 19.50 1.59
CA GLU A 432 6.74 19.50 2.97
C GLU A 432 5.72 19.08 4.02
N SER A 433 4.45 18.97 3.62
CA SER A 433 3.34 18.63 4.53
C SER A 433 2.23 17.88 3.79
N LEU A 434 1.38 17.21 4.57
CA LEU A 434 0.16 16.60 4.03
C LEU A 434 -0.72 17.64 3.34
N LEU A 435 -0.81 18.87 3.88
CA LEU A 435 -1.61 19.94 3.26
C LEU A 435 -1.10 20.30 1.87
N SER A 436 0.21 20.50 1.71
CA SER A 436 0.79 20.82 0.40
C SER A 436 0.63 19.67 -0.61
N ALA A 437 0.71 18.44 -0.15
CA ALA A 437 0.43 17.28 -1.01
C ALA A 437 -1.04 17.19 -1.43
N ILE A 438 -1.98 17.47 -0.50
CA ILE A 438 -3.42 17.56 -0.83
C ILE A 438 -3.65 18.62 -1.89
N GLN A 439 -3.09 19.81 -1.72
CA GLN A 439 -3.24 20.92 -2.67
C GLN A 439 -2.68 20.58 -4.06
N SER A 440 -1.52 19.94 -4.12
CA SER A 440 -0.92 19.47 -5.38
C SER A 440 -1.81 18.44 -6.07
N PHE A 441 -2.36 17.49 -5.32
CA PHE A 441 -3.23 16.44 -5.86
C PHE A 441 -4.59 16.98 -6.32
N GLU A 442 -5.23 17.85 -5.52
CA GLU A 442 -6.52 18.50 -5.85
C GLU A 442 -6.44 19.31 -7.15
N SER A 443 -5.31 19.98 -7.39
CA SER A 443 -5.09 20.81 -8.58
C SER A 443 -4.51 20.06 -9.78
N SER A 444 -4.31 18.72 -9.67
CA SER A 444 -3.74 17.93 -10.72
C SER A 444 -4.73 17.65 -11.85
N ASP A 445 -4.55 18.33 -12.98
CA ASP A 445 -5.28 18.01 -14.22
C ASP A 445 -4.97 16.57 -14.67
N PHE A 446 -3.74 16.11 -14.46
CA PHE A 446 -3.32 14.77 -14.80
C PHE A 446 -4.10 13.69 -14.05
N TYR A 447 -4.15 13.76 -12.71
CA TYR A 447 -4.88 12.76 -11.93
C TYR A 447 -6.39 12.86 -12.09
N ARG A 448 -6.94 14.06 -12.30
CA ARG A 448 -8.36 14.23 -12.63
C ARG A 448 -8.71 13.57 -13.96
N ALA A 449 -7.87 13.74 -14.99
CA ALA A 449 -8.06 13.08 -16.27
C ALA A 449 -7.87 11.55 -16.20
N ALA A 450 -6.88 11.07 -15.44
CA ALA A 450 -6.52 9.66 -15.38
C ALA A 450 -7.42 8.83 -14.45
N LEU A 451 -7.86 9.38 -13.32
CA LEU A 451 -8.57 8.68 -12.25
C LEU A 451 -9.99 9.21 -11.98
N GLY A 452 -10.34 10.37 -12.53
CA GLY A 452 -11.65 11.01 -12.40
C GLY A 452 -11.75 11.94 -11.19
N ASP A 453 -12.63 12.93 -11.31
CA ASP A 453 -12.88 13.94 -10.27
C ASP A 453 -13.38 13.32 -8.96
N VAL A 454 -14.24 12.31 -9.03
CA VAL A 454 -14.81 11.66 -7.84
C VAL A 454 -13.72 11.08 -6.95
N PHE A 455 -12.71 10.42 -7.51
CA PHE A 455 -11.59 9.89 -6.73
C PHE A 455 -10.75 11.01 -6.12
N VAL A 456 -10.36 11.99 -6.93
CA VAL A 456 -9.51 13.10 -6.47
C VAL A 456 -10.20 13.84 -5.32
N ASP A 457 -11.48 14.20 -5.48
CA ASP A 457 -12.22 14.95 -4.47
C ASP A 457 -12.49 14.11 -3.20
N CYS A 458 -12.81 12.83 -3.37
CA CYS A 458 -13.06 11.93 -2.25
C CYS A 458 -11.81 11.74 -1.38
N LEU A 459 -10.68 11.39 -1.98
CA LEU A 459 -9.44 11.15 -1.25
C LEU A 459 -8.92 12.44 -0.60
N SER A 460 -8.93 13.54 -1.33
CA SER A 460 -8.52 14.86 -0.82
C SER A 460 -9.34 15.28 0.39
N ARG A 461 -10.66 15.11 0.35
CA ARG A 461 -11.55 15.43 1.47
C ARG A 461 -11.26 14.57 2.71
N ILE A 462 -11.02 13.27 2.53
CA ILE A 462 -10.67 12.36 3.64
C ILE A 462 -9.34 12.79 4.27
N ARG A 463 -8.33 13.11 3.46
CA ARG A 463 -7.01 13.54 3.95
C ARG A 463 -7.03 14.94 4.56
N ARG A 464 -7.86 15.83 4.04
CA ARG A 464 -8.07 17.16 4.64
C ARG A 464 -8.69 17.05 6.04
N ALA A 465 -9.64 16.14 6.25
CA ALA A 465 -10.19 15.89 7.58
C ALA A 465 -9.14 15.39 8.59
N GLU A 466 -8.16 14.61 8.15
CA GLU A 466 -7.00 14.21 8.96
C GLU A 466 -6.12 15.42 9.29
N TRP A 467 -5.77 16.23 8.26
CA TRP A 467 -4.97 17.43 8.43
C TRP A 467 -5.62 18.43 9.39
N ASP A 468 -6.92 18.71 9.25
CA ASP A 468 -7.65 19.67 10.09
C ASP A 468 -7.62 19.23 11.56
N ARG A 469 -7.84 17.95 11.85
CA ARG A 469 -7.75 17.43 13.23
C ARG A 469 -6.33 17.53 13.78
N TYR A 470 -5.32 17.24 12.99
CA TYR A 470 -3.92 17.37 13.38
C TYR A 470 -3.56 18.83 13.66
N HIS A 471 -3.93 19.74 12.76
CA HIS A 471 -3.61 21.16 12.85
C HIS A 471 -4.29 21.85 14.03
N LEU A 472 -5.49 21.43 14.40
CA LEU A 472 -6.22 21.97 15.55
C LEU A 472 -5.77 21.39 16.91
N THR A 473 -4.92 20.38 16.90
CA THR A 473 -4.41 19.78 18.14
C THR A 473 -3.22 20.56 18.65
N VAL A 474 -3.33 21.12 19.86
CA VAL A 474 -2.18 21.76 20.51
C VAL A 474 -1.16 20.69 20.88
N SER A 475 0.03 20.81 20.33
CA SER A 475 1.11 19.84 20.53
C SER A 475 1.88 20.08 21.84
N GLU A 476 2.53 19.05 22.34
CA GLU A 476 3.45 19.18 23.48
C GLU A 476 4.58 20.19 23.21
N TRP A 477 5.00 20.28 21.94
CA TRP A 477 6.00 21.25 21.52
C TRP A 477 5.50 22.69 21.67
N GLU A 478 4.27 23.00 21.21
CA GLU A 478 3.68 24.33 21.37
C GLU A 478 3.50 24.67 22.85
N GLN A 479 3.05 23.71 23.65
CA GLN A 479 2.90 23.87 25.09
C GLN A 479 4.25 24.18 25.76
N ALA A 480 5.31 23.46 25.39
CA ALA A 480 6.65 23.70 25.92
C ALA A 480 7.25 25.05 25.48
N GLU A 481 7.07 25.41 24.21
CA GLU A 481 7.66 26.59 23.62
C GLU A 481 6.98 27.89 24.07
N TYR A 482 5.65 27.91 24.16
CA TYR A 482 4.91 29.15 24.30
C TYR A 482 4.29 29.38 25.67
N PHE A 483 3.94 28.33 26.42
CA PHE A 483 3.14 28.46 27.64
C PHE A 483 3.80 29.31 28.76
N GLY A 484 5.12 29.26 28.87
CA GLY A 484 5.88 30.03 29.84
C GLY A 484 6.45 31.36 29.28
N LEU A 485 6.36 31.58 27.97
CA LEU A 485 6.93 32.76 27.32
C LEU A 485 5.95 33.93 27.24
N TYR A 486 4.66 33.61 27.02
CA TYR A 486 3.60 34.64 26.86
C TYR A 486 2.57 34.66 27.98
#